data_5af71827a842e610078a9d85b3eff04f
#
_entry.id   5af71827a842e610078a9d85b3eff04f
#
_cell.length_a   1.000
_cell.length_b   1.000
_cell.length_c   1.000
_cell.angle_alpha   90.00
_cell.angle_beta   90.00
_cell.angle_gamma   90.00
#
_symmetry.space_group_name_H-M   'P 1'
#
loop_
_entity.id
_entity.type
_entity.pdbx_description
1 polymer ?
#
loop_
_entity_poly.entity_id
_entity_poly.type
_entity_poly.pdbx_seq_one_letter_code
_entity_poly.pdbx_strand_id
1 'polypeptide(L)'
;MSLQSENTDPFGTTALGSSDTPALIRMRMVLGYDGAAYNGWARQPNVTGVQQLVEEALETLIRRRIRVIVAGRTDAGVHARNQVVHFDLTEEEYLGLPRNSDLEPGPALLRRINGLLGQQEGAVWVHEVDRAADGFDARFSALARRYSYRIADGIHRWDPLSRQLTMWYREEIDIDLLNAEAQSVLGRHDFLSFCKPKPRATTIRTLQEFEFSRAEDGNIVVHLKADAFCHNMVRSLIGGALRVASGREQPGFLAERLALMVRDSKSILAHPHPLVLEEVYYPDDDELAARAALTRARRDVSQTDSLKSLD
;
A
#
# COMPACT_ATOMS: atom_id res chain seq x y z
N MET A 1 50.65 22.33 61.63
CA MET A 1 49.24 21.96 61.99
C MET A 1 48.42 22.25 60.75
N SER A 2 48.20 21.21 59.98
CA SER A 2 47.43 21.28 58.69
C SER A 2 46.04 20.77 58.96
N LEU A 3 45.05 21.59 58.70
CA LEU A 3 43.60 21.16 58.69
C LEU A 3 43.25 20.75 57.28
N GLN A 4 42.94 19.49 57.10
CA GLN A 4 42.32 18.96 55.90
C GLN A 4 40.82 19.23 55.98
N SER A 5 40.27 19.92 54.98
CA SER A 5 38.83 20.09 54.78
C SER A 5 38.29 18.95 53.92
N GLU A 6 37.47 18.13 54.50
CA GLU A 6 36.64 17.12 53.80
C GLU A 6 35.59 17.81 52.92
N ASN A 7 35.63 17.51 51.64
CA ASN A 7 34.66 17.97 50.66
C ASN A 7 33.60 16.88 50.48
N THR A 8 32.46 17.01 51.13
CA THR A 8 31.30 16.14 50.96
C THR A 8 30.46 16.68 49.81
N ASP A 9 30.38 15.90 48.74
CA ASP A 9 29.50 16.14 47.57
C ASP A 9 28.04 15.79 47.93
N PRO A 10 27.08 16.74 47.88
CA PRO A 10 25.70 16.52 48.34
C PRO A 10 24.74 16.05 47.27
N PHE A 11 25.17 15.65 46.08
CA PHE A 11 24.27 15.16 45.04
C PHE A 11 24.51 13.68 44.76
N GLY A 12 23.85 12.84 45.57
CA GLY A 12 23.65 11.43 45.28
C GLY A 12 22.94 11.25 43.94
N THR A 13 23.71 10.94 42.91
CA THR A 13 23.13 10.51 41.59
C THR A 13 22.51 9.14 41.78
N THR A 14 21.22 9.13 42.16
CA THR A 14 20.38 7.94 41.99
C THR A 14 20.32 7.66 40.50
N ALA A 15 20.89 6.56 40.07
CA ALA A 15 20.69 6.00 38.74
C ALA A 15 19.20 5.81 38.52
N LEU A 16 18.59 6.71 37.74
CA LEU A 16 17.22 6.57 37.26
C LEU A 16 17.14 5.31 36.40
N GLY A 17 16.23 4.47 36.83
CA GLY A 17 15.97 3.13 36.32
C GLY A 17 15.89 3.04 34.82
N SER A 18 16.24 1.86 34.34
CA SER A 18 15.96 1.33 33.01
C SER A 18 14.55 1.78 32.57
N SER A 19 14.47 2.40 31.39
CA SER A 19 13.18 2.71 30.76
C SER A 19 12.47 1.39 30.47
N ASP A 20 11.60 0.96 31.38
CA ASP A 20 10.65 -0.12 31.17
C ASP A 20 9.60 0.32 30.15
N THR A 21 10.02 0.46 28.90
CA THR A 21 9.07 0.48 27.80
C THR A 21 8.62 -0.98 27.62
N PRO A 22 7.34 -1.29 27.85
CA PRO A 22 6.87 -2.66 27.73
C PRO A 22 7.18 -3.20 26.34
N ALA A 23 7.65 -4.45 26.28
CA ALA A 23 7.88 -5.12 25.03
C ALA A 23 6.59 -5.13 24.21
N LEU A 24 6.66 -4.63 22.97
CA LEU A 24 5.50 -4.56 22.09
C LEU A 24 5.47 -5.80 21.18
N ILE A 25 4.30 -6.40 21.09
CA ILE A 25 4.00 -7.50 20.16
C ILE A 25 3.46 -6.88 18.88
N ARG A 26 4.17 -7.08 17.77
CA ARG A 26 3.71 -6.66 16.46
C ARG A 26 2.69 -7.64 15.91
N MET A 27 1.56 -7.10 15.46
CA MET A 27 0.51 -7.85 14.78
C MET A 27 0.56 -7.54 13.28
N ARG A 28 0.44 -8.57 12.45
CA ARG A 28 0.20 -8.47 11.01
C ARG A 28 -1.28 -8.74 10.76
N MET A 29 -1.90 -7.93 9.91
CA MET A 29 -3.30 -8.11 9.51
C MET A 29 -3.40 -8.00 7.99
N VAL A 30 -4.11 -8.96 7.37
CA VAL A 30 -4.47 -8.95 5.95
C VAL A 30 -5.96 -8.68 5.82
N LEU A 31 -6.33 -7.73 4.97
CA LEU A 31 -7.72 -7.32 4.80
C LEU A 31 -8.07 -6.96 3.35
N GLY A 32 -9.32 -7.22 2.98
CA GLY A 32 -9.93 -6.75 1.75
C GLY A 32 -10.91 -5.61 2.02
N TYR A 33 -11.15 -4.79 0.99
CA TYR A 33 -12.19 -3.76 1.04
C TYR A 33 -12.72 -3.37 -0.33
N ASP A 34 -14.01 -3.08 -0.37
CA ASP A 34 -14.64 -2.31 -1.45
C ASP A 34 -14.33 -0.83 -1.22
N GLY A 35 -13.50 -0.26 -2.08
CA GLY A 35 -13.07 1.14 -1.98
C GLY A 35 -14.10 2.16 -2.48
N ALA A 36 -15.20 1.71 -3.11
CA ALA A 36 -16.18 2.61 -3.76
C ALA A 36 -16.82 3.61 -2.78
N ALA A 37 -17.09 3.15 -1.54
CA ALA A 37 -17.69 3.97 -0.49
C ALA A 37 -16.67 4.87 0.26
N TYR A 38 -15.37 4.75 -0.03
CA TYR A 38 -14.33 5.38 0.76
C TYR A 38 -13.48 6.37 -0.03
N ASN A 39 -13.01 7.39 0.67
CA ASN A 39 -12.10 8.40 0.12
C ASN A 39 -10.63 7.94 0.17
N GLY A 40 -10.40 6.65 -0.16
CA GLY A 40 -9.13 5.97 -0.13
C GLY A 40 -8.76 5.40 1.24
N TRP A 41 -7.53 4.94 1.35
CA TRP A 41 -7.05 4.31 2.58
C TRP A 41 -6.93 5.27 3.76
N ALA A 42 -6.27 6.41 3.56
CA ALA A 42 -5.80 7.24 4.67
C ALA A 42 -6.95 7.93 5.42
N ARG A 43 -6.83 7.97 6.77
CA ARG A 43 -7.69 8.82 7.61
C ARG A 43 -7.51 10.29 7.22
N GLN A 44 -8.61 11.00 7.01
CA GLN A 44 -8.66 12.42 6.62
C GLN A 44 -9.75 13.13 7.41
N PRO A 45 -9.63 14.46 7.60
CA PRO A 45 -10.75 15.25 8.14
C PRO A 45 -11.96 15.21 7.18
N ASN A 46 -13.16 15.14 7.74
CA ASN A 46 -14.44 15.28 7.03
C ASN A 46 -14.80 14.21 5.99
N VAL A 47 -13.98 13.17 5.81
CA VAL A 47 -14.27 12.06 4.90
C VAL A 47 -13.80 10.74 5.51
N THR A 48 -14.52 9.66 5.22
CA THR A 48 -14.21 8.34 5.76
C THR A 48 -13.19 7.63 4.87
N GLY A 49 -12.06 7.23 5.48
CA GLY A 49 -11.07 6.34 4.87
C GLY A 49 -11.10 4.97 5.53
N VAL A 50 -10.63 3.93 4.83
CA VAL A 50 -10.58 2.55 5.35
C VAL A 50 -9.75 2.46 6.63
N GLN A 51 -8.62 3.17 6.71
CA GLN A 51 -7.76 3.25 7.90
C GLN A 51 -8.55 3.69 9.14
N GLN A 52 -9.45 4.64 8.99
CA GLN A 52 -10.25 5.14 10.10
C GLN A 52 -11.12 4.04 10.69
N LEU A 53 -11.83 3.28 9.86
CA LEU A 53 -12.71 2.19 10.31
C LEU A 53 -11.92 1.09 11.03
N VAL A 54 -10.77 0.70 10.48
CA VAL A 54 -9.91 -0.31 11.09
C VAL A 54 -9.37 0.17 12.44
N GLU A 55 -8.89 1.41 12.53
CA GLU A 55 -8.39 2.00 13.78
C GLU A 55 -9.48 2.15 14.83
N GLU A 56 -10.70 2.57 14.46
CA GLU A 56 -11.84 2.69 15.36
C GLU A 56 -12.34 1.32 15.87
N ALA A 57 -12.34 0.30 15.01
CA ALA A 57 -12.64 -1.06 15.41
C ALA A 57 -11.60 -1.60 16.42
N LEU A 58 -10.31 -1.38 16.15
CA LEU A 58 -9.23 -1.75 17.08
C LEU A 58 -9.32 -0.96 18.38
N GLU A 59 -9.57 0.35 18.35
CA GLU A 59 -9.76 1.21 19.54
C GLU A 59 -10.90 0.69 20.42
N THR A 60 -12.01 0.27 19.82
CA THR A 60 -13.15 -0.32 20.52
C THR A 60 -12.78 -1.63 21.23
N LEU A 61 -11.95 -2.47 20.60
CA LEU A 61 -11.56 -3.76 21.14
C LEU A 61 -10.47 -3.68 22.19
N ILE A 62 -9.48 -2.82 21.99
CA ILE A 62 -8.28 -2.67 22.81
C ILE A 62 -8.44 -1.57 23.88
N ARG A 63 -9.41 -0.66 23.69
CA ARG A 63 -9.73 0.48 24.58
C ARG A 63 -8.64 1.54 24.68
N ARG A 64 -7.79 1.62 23.66
CA ARG A 64 -6.86 2.74 23.43
C ARG A 64 -6.69 2.98 21.94
N ARG A 65 -6.14 4.12 21.57
CA ARG A 65 -5.81 4.42 20.19
C ARG A 65 -4.74 3.48 19.65
N ILE A 66 -5.08 2.78 18.58
CA ILE A 66 -4.16 1.94 17.82
C ILE A 66 -3.96 2.60 16.45
N ARG A 67 -2.72 2.82 16.09
CA ARG A 67 -2.37 3.31 14.76
C ARG A 67 -1.90 2.16 13.88
N VAL A 68 -2.53 1.98 12.73
CA VAL A 68 -2.10 0.99 11.76
C VAL A 68 -1.13 1.58 10.75
N ILE A 69 -0.11 0.81 10.40
CA ILE A 69 0.86 1.12 9.34
C ILE A 69 0.56 0.22 8.15
N VAL A 70 0.29 0.81 7.00
CA VAL A 70 -0.14 0.12 5.79
C VAL A 70 1.02 -0.12 4.82
N ALA A 71 0.99 -1.24 4.10
CA ALA A 71 1.97 -1.59 3.05
C ALA A 71 2.00 -0.57 1.91
N GLY A 72 0.82 -0.10 1.49
CA GLY A 72 0.68 0.92 0.47
C GLY A 72 -0.72 1.55 0.52
N ARG A 73 -0.79 2.88 0.46
CA ARG A 73 -2.08 3.58 0.42
C ARG A 73 -2.72 3.39 -0.94
N THR A 74 -4.04 3.18 -0.96
CA THR A 74 -4.87 3.24 -2.16
C THR A 74 -5.58 4.58 -2.26
N ASP A 75 -5.86 5.02 -3.49
CA ASP A 75 -6.60 6.26 -3.76
C ASP A 75 -8.11 6.06 -3.52
N ALA A 76 -8.87 7.16 -3.51
CA ALA A 76 -10.34 7.12 -3.41
C ALA A 76 -10.95 6.24 -4.52
N GLY A 77 -11.87 5.35 -4.15
CA GLY A 77 -12.56 4.43 -5.05
C GLY A 77 -11.73 3.22 -5.50
N VAL A 78 -10.49 3.06 -5.02
CA VAL A 78 -9.63 1.90 -5.31
C VAL A 78 -9.84 0.81 -4.28
N HIS A 79 -10.04 -0.41 -4.73
CA HIS A 79 -10.27 -1.58 -3.90
C HIS A 79 -8.98 -2.28 -3.49
N ALA A 80 -9.08 -3.21 -2.54
CA ALA A 80 -8.02 -4.15 -2.24
C ALA A 80 -8.60 -5.52 -1.90
N ARG A 81 -7.92 -6.57 -2.36
CA ARG A 81 -8.21 -7.96 -1.98
C ARG A 81 -7.33 -8.39 -0.80
N ASN A 82 -6.04 -8.06 -0.84
CA ASN A 82 -5.08 -8.42 0.20
C ASN A 82 -4.19 -7.22 0.58
N GLN A 83 -4.80 -6.19 1.17
CA GLN A 83 -4.04 -5.11 1.80
C GLN A 83 -3.40 -5.64 3.09
N VAL A 84 -2.19 -5.21 3.39
CA VAL A 84 -1.48 -5.61 4.60
C VAL A 84 -1.19 -4.40 5.48
N VAL A 85 -1.47 -4.57 6.77
CA VAL A 85 -1.12 -3.59 7.80
C VAL A 85 -0.40 -4.26 8.96
N HIS A 86 0.32 -3.45 9.76
CA HIS A 86 0.76 -3.86 11.07
C HIS A 86 0.38 -2.82 12.13
N PHE A 87 0.31 -3.27 13.36
CA PHE A 87 0.14 -2.45 14.56
C PHE A 87 0.76 -3.16 15.77
N ASP A 88 0.97 -2.44 16.85
CA ASP A 88 1.67 -2.96 18.01
C ASP A 88 0.73 -2.99 19.23
N LEU A 89 0.77 -4.11 19.97
CA LEU A 89 0.07 -4.35 21.22
C LEU A 89 1.07 -4.56 22.36
N THR A 90 0.67 -4.28 23.60
CA THR A 90 1.40 -4.78 24.75
C THR A 90 1.16 -6.29 24.93
N GLU A 91 2.00 -6.96 25.69
CA GLU A 91 1.81 -8.38 25.99
C GLU A 91 0.48 -8.64 26.71
N GLU A 92 0.10 -7.79 27.67
CA GLU A 92 -1.17 -7.86 28.37
C GLU A 92 -2.37 -7.75 27.41
N GLU A 93 -2.33 -6.79 26.48
CA GLU A 93 -3.37 -6.63 25.46
C GLU A 93 -3.47 -7.84 24.55
N TYR A 94 -2.33 -8.38 24.11
CA TYR A 94 -2.29 -9.56 23.26
C TYR A 94 -2.88 -10.77 23.97
N LEU A 95 -2.42 -11.07 25.20
CA LEU A 95 -2.93 -12.19 25.99
C LEU A 95 -4.41 -12.00 26.40
N GLY A 96 -4.88 -10.77 26.51
CA GLY A 96 -6.27 -10.44 26.79
C GLY A 96 -7.23 -10.54 25.59
N LEU A 97 -6.74 -10.76 24.37
CA LEU A 97 -7.59 -10.86 23.18
C LEU A 97 -8.63 -11.99 23.21
N PRO A 98 -8.32 -13.21 23.69
CA PRO A 98 -9.28 -14.31 23.75
C PRO A 98 -10.46 -14.05 24.69
N ARG A 99 -10.29 -13.25 25.75
CA ARG A 99 -11.28 -13.08 26.84
C ARG A 99 -11.68 -14.44 27.42
N ASN A 100 -12.96 -14.81 27.27
CA ASN A 100 -13.55 -16.05 27.78
C ASN A 100 -13.69 -17.12 26.68
N SER A 101 -12.94 -17.04 25.58
CA SER A 101 -12.94 -18.05 24.52
C SER A 101 -11.68 -18.88 24.54
N ASP A 102 -11.77 -20.11 24.03
CA ASP A 102 -10.62 -21.02 23.87
C ASP A 102 -9.81 -20.73 22.60
N LEU A 103 -10.05 -19.59 21.93
CA LEU A 103 -9.33 -19.19 20.73
C LEU A 103 -7.96 -18.63 21.07
N GLU A 104 -6.98 -18.87 20.20
CA GLU A 104 -5.71 -18.16 20.23
C GLU A 104 -5.92 -16.65 19.98
N PRO A 105 -4.99 -15.79 20.42
CA PRO A 105 -5.13 -14.32 20.33
C PRO A 105 -5.44 -13.79 18.93
N GLY A 106 -4.76 -14.27 17.87
CA GLY A 106 -5.00 -13.86 16.48
C GLY A 106 -6.42 -14.17 16.01
N PRO A 107 -6.85 -15.44 16.01
CA PRO A 107 -8.23 -15.85 15.70
C PRO A 107 -9.30 -15.16 16.55
N ALA A 108 -9.04 -14.91 17.84
CA ALA A 108 -9.96 -14.17 18.69
C ALA A 108 -10.15 -12.72 18.24
N LEU A 109 -9.05 -12.05 17.90
CA LEU A 109 -9.09 -10.70 17.34
C LEU A 109 -9.78 -10.68 15.98
N LEU A 110 -9.45 -11.61 15.07
CA LEU A 110 -10.07 -11.76 13.76
C LEU A 110 -11.59 -11.83 13.84
N ARG A 111 -12.10 -12.72 14.68
CA ARG A 111 -13.56 -12.87 14.89
C ARG A 111 -14.21 -11.57 15.38
N ARG A 112 -13.59 -10.91 16.34
CA ARG A 112 -14.17 -9.73 17.00
C ARG A 112 -14.10 -8.50 16.10
N ILE A 113 -12.99 -8.28 15.38
CA ILE A 113 -12.86 -7.13 14.50
C ILE A 113 -13.81 -7.23 13.31
N ASN A 114 -14.00 -8.43 12.73
CA ASN A 114 -14.99 -8.65 11.68
C ASN A 114 -16.43 -8.49 12.17
N GLY A 115 -16.71 -8.78 13.45
CA GLY A 115 -18.01 -8.47 14.07
C GLY A 115 -18.32 -6.97 14.11
N LEU A 116 -17.30 -6.11 14.25
CA LEU A 116 -17.47 -4.65 14.19
C LEU A 116 -17.49 -4.13 12.75
N LEU A 117 -16.55 -4.57 11.92
CA LEU A 117 -16.45 -4.12 10.52
C LEU A 117 -17.60 -4.62 9.65
N GLY A 118 -18.18 -5.79 9.95
CA GLY A 118 -19.35 -6.33 9.25
C GLY A 118 -20.59 -5.44 9.34
N GLN A 119 -20.68 -4.55 10.33
CA GLN A 119 -21.74 -3.53 10.43
C GLN A 119 -21.69 -2.50 9.28
N GLN A 120 -20.59 -2.45 8.53
CA GLN A 120 -20.40 -1.63 7.33
C GLN A 120 -20.79 -2.41 6.05
N GLU A 121 -21.83 -3.23 6.10
CA GLU A 121 -22.34 -4.04 4.97
C GLU A 121 -21.27 -4.97 4.34
N GLY A 122 -20.21 -5.33 5.11
CA GLY A 122 -19.12 -6.15 4.63
C GLY A 122 -18.14 -5.46 3.70
N ALA A 123 -18.22 -4.14 3.57
CA ALA A 123 -17.34 -3.37 2.70
C ALA A 123 -15.86 -3.40 3.13
N VAL A 124 -15.57 -3.75 4.39
CA VAL A 124 -14.21 -4.01 4.89
C VAL A 124 -14.22 -5.34 5.63
N TRP A 125 -13.30 -6.23 5.25
CA TRP A 125 -13.20 -7.56 5.85
C TRP A 125 -11.75 -7.96 6.10
N VAL A 126 -11.47 -8.44 7.30
CA VAL A 126 -10.15 -8.95 7.69
C VAL A 126 -10.10 -10.44 7.40
N HIS A 127 -9.08 -10.88 6.66
CA HIS A 127 -8.87 -12.28 6.30
C HIS A 127 -8.00 -13.01 7.32
N GLU A 128 -6.94 -12.34 7.79
CA GLU A 128 -5.93 -12.91 8.69
C GLU A 128 -5.48 -11.87 9.73
N VAL A 129 -5.25 -12.33 10.95
CA VAL A 129 -4.57 -11.56 12.01
C VAL A 129 -3.68 -12.50 12.79
N ASP A 130 -2.37 -12.24 12.76
CA ASP A 130 -1.38 -13.05 13.46
C ASP A 130 -0.29 -12.18 14.08
N ARG A 131 0.44 -12.77 15.03
CA ARG A 131 1.69 -12.19 15.49
C ARG A 131 2.67 -12.15 14.33
N ALA A 132 3.20 -11.00 14.02
CA ALA A 132 4.19 -10.83 12.97
C ALA A 132 5.53 -11.43 13.39
N ALA A 133 6.29 -11.95 12.43
CA ALA A 133 7.68 -12.32 12.62
C ALA A 133 8.53 -11.09 12.98
N ASP A 134 9.66 -11.31 13.63
CA ASP A 134 10.54 -10.28 14.12
C ASP A 134 11.06 -9.39 12.97
N GLY A 135 11.04 -8.09 13.20
CA GLY A 135 11.48 -7.10 12.21
C GLY A 135 10.47 -6.81 11.09
N PHE A 136 9.29 -7.44 11.10
CA PHE A 136 8.25 -7.15 10.10
C PHE A 136 7.81 -5.69 10.14
N ASP A 137 7.79 -5.07 8.98
CA ASP A 137 7.19 -3.76 8.73
C ASP A 137 6.34 -3.84 7.45
N ALA A 138 5.02 -3.67 7.55
CA ALA A 138 4.11 -3.81 6.42
C ALA A 138 4.52 -2.97 5.20
N ARG A 139 5.12 -1.80 5.43
CA ARG A 139 5.52 -0.87 4.36
C ARG A 139 6.94 -1.11 3.86
N PHE A 140 7.89 -1.28 4.79
CA PHE A 140 9.31 -1.28 4.46
C PHE A 140 9.88 -2.67 4.20
N SER A 141 9.28 -3.74 4.77
CA SER A 141 9.68 -5.11 4.44
C SER A 141 9.13 -5.60 3.11
N ALA A 142 8.13 -4.93 2.52
CA ALA A 142 7.53 -5.38 1.28
C ALA A 142 8.49 -5.32 0.07
N LEU A 143 8.47 -6.40 -0.72
CA LEU A 143 9.25 -6.56 -1.96
C LEU A 143 8.55 -5.97 -3.16
N ALA A 144 7.23 -6.24 -3.29
CA ALA A 144 6.44 -5.80 -4.43
C ALA A 144 4.95 -5.63 -4.05
N ARG A 145 4.21 -4.99 -4.94
CA ARG A 145 2.74 -4.89 -4.92
C ARG A 145 2.25 -5.27 -6.30
N ARG A 146 1.13 -6.02 -6.36
CA ARG A 146 0.45 -6.38 -7.60
C ARG A 146 -0.95 -5.78 -7.60
N TYR A 147 -1.30 -5.18 -8.72
CA TYR A 147 -2.62 -4.64 -8.99
C TYR A 147 -3.23 -5.32 -10.20
N SER A 148 -4.56 -5.40 -10.19
CA SER A 148 -5.36 -5.73 -11.39
C SER A 148 -6.30 -4.59 -11.75
N TYR A 149 -6.67 -4.52 -13.04
CA TYR A 149 -7.62 -3.56 -13.57
C TYR A 149 -8.45 -4.24 -14.66
N ARG A 150 -9.79 -4.17 -14.55
CA ARG A 150 -10.67 -4.85 -15.52
C ARG A 150 -11.30 -3.86 -16.50
N ILE A 151 -11.40 -4.28 -17.77
CA ILE A 151 -11.98 -3.49 -18.84
C ILE A 151 -12.91 -4.37 -19.66
N ALA A 152 -14.18 -3.97 -19.78
CA ALA A 152 -15.15 -4.54 -20.73
C ALA A 152 -15.12 -3.68 -21.99
N ASP A 153 -14.36 -4.11 -22.97
CA ASP A 153 -14.23 -3.48 -24.27
C ASP A 153 -15.30 -3.99 -25.24
N GLY A 154 -15.93 -3.09 -25.99
CA GLY A 154 -17.11 -3.39 -26.78
C GLY A 154 -18.41 -3.45 -25.93
N ILE A 155 -19.45 -2.77 -26.42
CA ILE A 155 -20.73 -2.61 -25.67
C ILE A 155 -21.43 -3.93 -25.36
N HIS A 156 -21.16 -4.99 -26.11
CA HIS A 156 -21.73 -6.32 -25.91
C HIS A 156 -21.19 -7.06 -24.67
N ARG A 157 -20.08 -6.57 -24.08
CA ARG A 157 -19.48 -7.10 -22.83
C ARG A 157 -19.88 -6.31 -21.58
N TRP A 158 -20.68 -5.26 -21.73
CA TRP A 158 -21.09 -4.44 -20.59
C TRP A 158 -22.10 -5.16 -19.72
N ASP A 159 -21.73 -5.40 -18.47
CA ASP A 159 -22.56 -6.04 -17.46
C ASP A 159 -22.79 -5.09 -16.28
N PRO A 160 -24.06 -4.67 -16.02
CA PRO A 160 -24.39 -3.81 -14.90
C PRO A 160 -24.01 -4.37 -13.52
N LEU A 161 -23.95 -5.71 -13.36
CA LEU A 161 -23.62 -6.33 -12.09
C LEU A 161 -22.11 -6.21 -11.76
N SER A 162 -21.29 -6.13 -12.78
CA SER A 162 -19.83 -5.99 -12.63
C SER A 162 -19.33 -4.52 -12.72
N ARG A 163 -20.21 -3.55 -12.97
CA ARG A 163 -19.86 -2.14 -13.26
C ARG A 163 -19.00 -1.46 -12.20
N GLN A 164 -19.04 -1.90 -10.95
CA GLN A 164 -18.25 -1.33 -9.86
C GLN A 164 -16.80 -1.81 -9.88
N LEU A 165 -16.51 -2.91 -10.57
CA LEU A 165 -15.18 -3.52 -10.65
C LEU A 165 -14.63 -3.57 -12.09
N THR A 166 -15.35 -3.00 -13.07
CA THR A 166 -15.02 -3.12 -14.49
C THR A 166 -15.23 -1.78 -15.18
N MET A 167 -14.23 -1.29 -15.87
CA MET A 167 -14.34 -0.11 -16.73
C MET A 167 -15.07 -0.51 -18.01
N TRP A 168 -16.09 0.22 -18.38
CA TRP A 168 -16.73 0.07 -19.68
C TRP A 168 -16.02 0.93 -20.72
N TYR A 169 -15.56 0.27 -21.77
CA TYR A 169 -14.90 0.88 -22.89
C TYR A 169 -15.67 0.55 -24.17
N ARG A 170 -15.94 1.55 -25.01
CA ARG A 170 -16.93 1.40 -26.09
C ARG A 170 -16.45 0.56 -27.25
N GLU A 171 -15.22 0.80 -27.65
CA GLU A 171 -14.56 0.15 -28.80
C GLU A 171 -13.86 -1.13 -28.34
N GLU A 172 -13.63 -2.05 -29.28
CA GLU A 172 -12.74 -3.17 -29.03
C GLU A 172 -11.28 -2.71 -28.99
N ILE A 173 -10.50 -3.29 -28.09
CA ILE A 173 -9.11 -2.92 -27.82
C ILE A 173 -8.18 -3.95 -28.45
N ASP A 174 -7.20 -3.47 -29.22
CA ASP A 174 -6.07 -4.27 -29.65
C ASP A 174 -5.11 -4.49 -28.48
N ILE A 175 -5.12 -5.70 -27.92
CA ILE A 175 -4.29 -6.10 -26.77
C ILE A 175 -2.82 -6.13 -27.15
N ASP A 176 -2.47 -6.52 -28.37
CA ASP A 176 -1.07 -6.64 -28.79
C ASP A 176 -0.42 -5.24 -28.85
N LEU A 177 -1.17 -4.25 -29.36
CA LEU A 177 -0.76 -2.85 -29.32
C LEU A 177 -0.51 -2.37 -27.89
N LEU A 178 -1.43 -2.67 -26.95
CA LEU A 178 -1.26 -2.25 -25.55
C LEU A 178 -0.14 -2.98 -24.84
N ASN A 179 0.10 -4.24 -25.17
CA ASN A 179 1.24 -4.98 -24.63
C ASN A 179 2.58 -4.43 -25.16
N ALA A 180 2.65 -3.97 -26.41
CA ALA A 180 3.84 -3.28 -26.92
C ALA A 180 4.12 -1.98 -26.14
N GLU A 181 3.09 -1.18 -25.86
CA GLU A 181 3.20 0.00 -24.99
C GLU A 181 3.67 -0.37 -23.58
N ALA A 182 3.06 -1.39 -22.97
CA ALA A 182 3.37 -1.85 -21.62
C ALA A 182 4.84 -2.34 -21.51
N GLN A 183 5.32 -3.11 -22.46
CA GLN A 183 6.71 -3.61 -22.50
C GLN A 183 7.72 -2.47 -22.57
N SER A 184 7.40 -1.37 -23.25
CA SER A 184 8.29 -0.22 -23.45
C SER A 184 8.66 0.51 -22.14
N VAL A 185 7.92 0.29 -21.04
CA VAL A 185 8.11 0.98 -19.75
C VAL A 185 8.51 0.05 -18.62
N LEU A 186 8.77 -1.23 -18.92
CA LEU A 186 9.25 -2.19 -17.91
C LEU A 186 10.66 -1.83 -17.45
N GLY A 187 10.99 -2.23 -16.23
CA GLY A 187 12.32 -2.03 -15.66
C GLY A 187 12.36 -0.89 -14.65
N ARG A 188 13.59 -0.47 -14.32
CA ARG A 188 13.86 0.59 -13.34
C ARG A 188 13.98 1.94 -14.04
N HIS A 189 13.00 2.81 -13.81
CA HIS A 189 12.91 4.14 -14.41
C HIS A 189 12.44 5.20 -13.42
N ASP A 190 12.60 6.47 -13.79
CA ASP A 190 11.92 7.57 -13.15
C ASP A 190 10.52 7.75 -13.78
N PHE A 191 9.49 7.39 -13.02
CA PHE A 191 8.09 7.47 -13.44
C PHE A 191 7.46 8.84 -13.14
N LEU A 192 8.22 9.93 -13.12
CA LEU A 192 7.72 11.27 -12.79
C LEU A 192 6.51 11.67 -13.66
N SER A 193 6.51 11.36 -14.96
CA SER A 193 5.39 11.66 -15.88
C SER A 193 4.09 10.98 -15.50
N PHE A 194 4.17 9.85 -14.79
CA PHE A 194 3.02 9.04 -14.36
C PHE A 194 2.65 9.26 -12.89
N CYS A 195 3.41 10.06 -12.15
CA CYS A 195 3.23 10.23 -10.72
C CYS A 195 2.78 11.65 -10.36
N LYS A 196 1.93 11.78 -9.33
CA LYS A 196 1.75 13.05 -8.63
C LYS A 196 2.91 13.20 -7.64
N PRO A 197 3.89 14.08 -7.89
CA PRO A 197 5.05 14.19 -7.03
C PRO A 197 4.66 14.62 -5.62
N LYS A 198 5.40 14.14 -4.63
CA LYS A 198 5.28 14.54 -3.22
C LYS A 198 6.64 15.00 -2.71
N PRO A 199 6.70 16.04 -1.87
CA PRO A 199 7.95 16.45 -1.25
C PRO A 199 8.61 15.26 -0.54
N ARG A 200 9.92 15.12 -0.67
CA ARG A 200 10.72 14.07 -0.04
C ARG A 200 10.34 12.64 -0.44
N ALA A 201 9.80 12.44 -1.64
CA ALA A 201 9.52 11.11 -2.18
C ALA A 201 10.10 10.99 -3.58
N THR A 202 10.78 9.88 -3.87
CA THR A 202 11.30 9.61 -5.21
C THR A 202 10.19 9.05 -6.11
N THR A 203 10.34 9.22 -7.41
CA THR A 203 9.50 8.64 -8.44
C THR A 203 10.18 7.47 -9.17
N ILE A 204 11.43 7.14 -8.77
CA ILE A 204 12.17 5.99 -9.32
C ILE A 204 11.54 4.69 -8.79
N ARG A 205 11.12 3.81 -9.71
CA ARG A 205 10.49 2.51 -9.42
C ARG A 205 11.00 1.45 -10.37
N THR A 206 10.87 0.20 -9.95
CA THR A 206 11.10 -0.96 -10.81
C THR A 206 9.75 -1.57 -11.15
N LEU A 207 9.25 -1.29 -12.35
CA LEU A 207 8.04 -1.92 -12.88
C LEU A 207 8.43 -3.31 -13.40
N GLN A 208 7.90 -4.36 -12.76
CA GLN A 208 8.27 -5.75 -13.00
C GLN A 208 7.32 -6.44 -13.98
N GLU A 209 6.05 -6.02 -13.98
CA GLU A 209 4.98 -6.57 -14.80
C GLU A 209 4.04 -5.44 -15.22
N PHE A 210 3.67 -5.42 -16.47
CA PHE A 210 2.58 -4.62 -17.02
C PHE A 210 2.09 -5.36 -18.26
N GLU A 211 0.93 -6.00 -18.15
CA GLU A 211 0.40 -6.92 -19.15
C GLU A 211 -1.11 -6.77 -19.27
N PHE A 212 -1.60 -6.84 -20.50
CA PHE A 212 -3.00 -6.90 -20.86
C PHE A 212 -3.32 -8.30 -21.37
N SER A 213 -4.28 -8.98 -20.77
CA SER A 213 -4.71 -10.32 -21.18
C SER A 213 -6.21 -10.40 -21.25
N ARG A 214 -6.74 -11.33 -22.03
CA ARG A 214 -8.19 -11.56 -22.13
C ARG A 214 -8.59 -12.70 -21.20
N ALA A 215 -9.49 -12.42 -20.26
CA ALA A 215 -10.02 -13.40 -19.34
C ALA A 215 -11.06 -14.30 -20.02
N GLU A 216 -11.47 -15.38 -19.36
CA GLU A 216 -12.46 -16.35 -19.86
C GLU A 216 -13.82 -15.70 -20.18
N ASP A 217 -14.21 -14.68 -19.43
CA ASP A 217 -15.46 -13.92 -19.67
C ASP A 217 -15.34 -12.89 -20.81
N GLY A 218 -14.20 -12.88 -21.52
CA GLY A 218 -13.92 -11.99 -22.63
C GLY A 218 -13.49 -10.60 -22.24
N ASN A 219 -13.54 -10.21 -20.97
CA ASN A 219 -13.04 -8.92 -20.50
C ASN A 219 -11.51 -8.88 -20.51
N ILE A 220 -10.94 -7.69 -20.65
CA ILE A 220 -9.50 -7.49 -20.49
C ILE A 220 -9.17 -7.36 -19.02
N VAL A 221 -8.15 -8.08 -18.58
CA VAL A 221 -7.51 -7.91 -17.26
C VAL A 221 -6.10 -7.38 -17.47
N VAL A 222 -5.81 -6.29 -16.79
CA VAL A 222 -4.50 -5.67 -16.79
C VAL A 222 -3.82 -5.99 -15.47
N HIS A 223 -2.60 -6.52 -15.53
CA HIS A 223 -1.76 -6.79 -14.36
C HIS A 223 -0.58 -5.85 -14.31
N LEU A 224 -0.33 -5.27 -13.13
CA LEU A 224 0.85 -4.46 -12.87
C LEU A 224 1.51 -4.91 -11.57
N LYS A 225 2.82 -5.13 -11.61
CA LYS A 225 3.64 -5.45 -10.43
C LYS A 225 4.86 -4.56 -10.40
N ALA A 226 5.17 -3.98 -9.24
CA ALA A 226 6.34 -3.14 -9.03
C ALA A 226 6.85 -3.26 -7.60
N ASP A 227 8.11 -2.88 -7.36
CA ASP A 227 8.68 -2.76 -6.02
C ASP A 227 7.88 -1.80 -5.14
N ALA A 228 7.40 -0.72 -5.73
CA ALA A 228 6.44 0.22 -5.16
C ALA A 228 5.79 1.05 -6.27
N PHE A 229 4.65 1.66 -5.99
CA PHE A 229 4.01 2.63 -6.88
C PHE A 229 4.02 4.02 -6.25
N CYS A 230 4.35 5.05 -7.04
CA CYS A 230 4.12 6.42 -6.63
C CYS A 230 2.66 6.83 -6.87
N HIS A 231 2.24 7.90 -6.23
CA HIS A 231 0.84 8.36 -6.25
C HIS A 231 0.32 8.53 -7.69
N ASN A 232 -0.76 7.88 -8.02
CA ASN A 232 -1.42 7.82 -9.33
C ASN A 232 -0.71 6.97 -10.41
N MET A 233 0.45 6.38 -10.16
CA MET A 233 1.27 5.72 -11.18
C MET A 233 0.49 4.66 -11.98
N VAL A 234 -0.15 3.70 -11.30
CA VAL A 234 -0.92 2.63 -11.96
C VAL A 234 -1.99 3.19 -12.88
N ARG A 235 -2.82 4.11 -12.36
CA ARG A 235 -3.92 4.72 -13.11
C ARG A 235 -3.42 5.58 -14.27
N SER A 236 -2.25 6.21 -14.14
CA SER A 236 -1.66 7.02 -15.19
C SER A 236 -1.06 6.16 -16.31
N LEU A 237 -0.42 5.03 -15.98
CA LEU A 237 0.06 4.06 -16.96
C LEU A 237 -1.11 3.47 -17.78
N ILE A 238 -2.15 2.99 -17.11
CA ILE A 238 -3.35 2.45 -17.78
C ILE A 238 -4.03 3.55 -18.61
N GLY A 239 -4.20 4.76 -18.06
CA GLY A 239 -4.81 5.88 -18.76
C GLY A 239 -4.03 6.27 -20.02
N GLY A 240 -2.69 6.25 -19.96
CA GLY A 240 -1.82 6.48 -21.12
C GLY A 240 -2.00 5.40 -22.20
N ALA A 241 -1.98 4.12 -21.80
CA ALA A 241 -2.23 3.01 -22.73
C ALA A 241 -3.60 3.12 -23.43
N LEU A 242 -4.66 3.47 -22.67
CA LEU A 242 -6.01 3.66 -23.23
C LEU A 242 -6.11 4.85 -24.18
N ARG A 243 -5.23 5.86 -24.10
CA ARG A 243 -5.16 6.93 -25.10
C ARG A 243 -4.61 6.43 -26.43
N VAL A 244 -3.66 5.48 -26.38
CA VAL A 244 -3.15 4.81 -27.59
C VAL A 244 -4.26 3.92 -28.18
N ALA A 245 -4.94 3.12 -27.37
CA ALA A 245 -6.08 2.30 -27.81
C ALA A 245 -7.18 3.11 -28.49
N SER A 246 -7.44 4.34 -28.04
CA SER A 246 -8.46 5.23 -28.62
C SER A 246 -7.96 6.04 -29.83
N GLY A 247 -6.72 5.86 -30.28
CA GLY A 247 -6.10 6.64 -31.35
C GLY A 247 -5.86 8.13 -31.01
N ARG A 248 -5.99 8.52 -29.75
CA ARG A 248 -5.73 9.90 -29.29
C ARG A 248 -4.25 10.21 -29.15
N GLU A 249 -3.43 9.19 -29.00
CA GLU A 249 -1.96 9.25 -29.03
C GLU A 249 -1.44 8.15 -29.94
N GLN A 250 -0.24 8.36 -30.46
CA GLN A 250 0.40 7.39 -31.36
C GLN A 250 1.06 6.25 -30.57
N PRO A 251 1.27 5.07 -31.18
CA PRO A 251 2.11 4.02 -30.60
C PRO A 251 3.50 4.55 -30.21
N GLY A 252 4.02 4.09 -29.06
CA GLY A 252 5.24 4.59 -28.43
C GLY A 252 5.03 5.70 -27.40
N PHE A 253 3.77 6.11 -27.18
CA PHE A 253 3.43 7.19 -26.27
C PHE A 253 3.92 6.98 -24.84
N LEU A 254 3.81 5.76 -24.27
CA LEU A 254 4.27 5.51 -22.91
C LEU A 254 5.79 5.67 -22.79
N ALA A 255 6.56 5.17 -23.77
CA ALA A 255 8.01 5.34 -23.80
C ALA A 255 8.41 6.82 -23.95
N GLU A 256 7.73 7.58 -24.82
CA GLU A 256 7.93 9.01 -24.96
C GLU A 256 7.67 9.74 -23.62
N ARG A 257 6.55 9.44 -22.97
CA ARG A 257 6.22 10.05 -21.67
C ARG A 257 7.24 9.72 -20.59
N LEU A 258 7.73 8.47 -20.58
CA LEU A 258 8.77 8.04 -19.63
C LEU A 258 10.05 8.86 -19.81
N ALA A 259 10.49 9.05 -21.05
CA ALA A 259 11.69 9.81 -21.39
C ALA A 259 11.57 11.32 -21.07
N LEU A 260 10.39 11.90 -21.25
CA LEU A 260 10.15 13.34 -21.00
C LEU A 260 10.23 13.73 -19.53
N MET A 261 9.94 12.82 -18.61
CA MET A 261 9.89 13.09 -17.15
C MET A 261 9.09 14.35 -16.76
N VAL A 262 7.96 14.58 -17.45
CA VAL A 262 7.10 15.76 -17.24
C VAL A 262 5.67 15.32 -16.97
N ARG A 263 5.08 15.86 -15.91
CA ARG A 263 3.65 15.72 -15.63
C ARG A 263 2.89 16.95 -16.13
N ASP A 264 1.99 16.73 -17.06
CA ASP A 264 1.18 17.75 -17.73
C ASP A 264 -0.27 17.27 -17.94
N SER A 265 -1.02 17.96 -18.80
CA SER A 265 -2.40 17.64 -19.17
C SER A 265 -2.56 16.28 -19.89
N LYS A 266 -1.49 15.74 -20.46
CA LYS A 266 -1.48 14.42 -21.08
C LYS A 266 -1.38 13.26 -20.06
N SER A 267 -1.07 13.56 -18.79
CA SER A 267 -1.02 12.58 -17.70
C SER A 267 -2.43 12.23 -17.20
N ILE A 268 -3.22 11.59 -18.06
CA ILE A 268 -4.62 11.20 -17.81
C ILE A 268 -4.67 10.00 -16.85
N LEU A 269 -5.64 10.01 -15.94
CA LEU A 269 -5.84 8.91 -14.99
C LEU A 269 -7.01 8.03 -15.44
N ALA A 270 -6.80 6.73 -15.51
CA ALA A 270 -7.89 5.75 -15.59
C ALA A 270 -8.82 5.85 -14.39
N HIS A 271 -10.08 5.44 -14.54
CA HIS A 271 -11.06 5.42 -13.45
C HIS A 271 -10.56 4.59 -12.26
N PRO A 272 -10.84 4.99 -11.01
CA PRO A 272 -10.32 4.26 -9.84
C PRO A 272 -11.05 2.94 -9.57
N HIS A 273 -12.38 2.88 -9.84
CA HIS A 273 -13.24 1.77 -9.41
C HIS A 273 -12.89 0.39 -10.00
N PRO A 274 -12.26 0.21 -11.19
CA PRO A 274 -11.84 -1.10 -11.63
C PRO A 274 -10.49 -1.55 -11.05
N LEU A 275 -9.81 -0.66 -10.31
CA LEU A 275 -8.46 -0.94 -9.79
C LEU A 275 -8.53 -1.65 -8.44
N VAL A 276 -7.86 -2.80 -8.35
CA VAL A 276 -7.77 -3.61 -7.15
C VAL A 276 -6.31 -3.87 -6.79
N LEU A 277 -5.92 -3.58 -5.54
CA LEU A 277 -4.68 -4.10 -4.97
C LEU A 277 -4.89 -5.59 -4.69
N GLU A 278 -4.26 -6.45 -5.47
CA GLU A 278 -4.41 -7.89 -5.35
C GLU A 278 -3.54 -8.48 -4.24
N GLU A 279 -2.28 -8.04 -4.15
CA GLU A 279 -1.31 -8.69 -3.28
C GLU A 279 -0.12 -7.79 -2.92
N VAL A 280 0.41 -7.99 -1.73
CA VAL A 280 1.67 -7.43 -1.25
C VAL A 280 2.63 -8.57 -0.96
N TYR A 281 3.79 -8.55 -1.59
CA TYR A 281 4.81 -9.59 -1.47
C TYR A 281 5.84 -9.21 -0.41
N TYR A 282 6.21 -10.18 0.40
CA TYR A 282 7.25 -10.05 1.43
C TYR A 282 8.33 -11.13 1.22
N PRO A 283 9.55 -10.94 1.71
CA PRO A 283 10.56 -11.98 1.76
C PRO A 283 10.23 -12.99 2.88
N ASP A 284 11.05 -14.01 3.01
CA ASP A 284 10.99 -14.95 4.13
C ASP A 284 11.22 -14.24 5.47
N ASP A 285 10.74 -14.83 6.55
CA ASP A 285 10.66 -14.18 7.87
C ASP A 285 12.01 -13.70 8.40
N ASP A 286 13.09 -14.41 8.15
CA ASP A 286 14.45 -14.10 8.55
C ASP A 286 15.05 -12.89 7.78
N GLU A 287 14.52 -12.56 6.61
CA GLU A 287 14.96 -11.44 5.78
C GLU A 287 14.19 -10.12 6.03
N LEU A 288 13.05 -10.18 6.75
CA LEU A 288 12.14 -9.04 6.93
C LEU A 288 12.82 -7.80 7.51
N ALA A 289 13.62 -7.98 8.57
CA ALA A 289 14.33 -6.89 9.24
C ALA A 289 15.38 -6.24 8.33
N ALA A 290 16.17 -7.06 7.64
CA ALA A 290 17.20 -6.60 6.71
C ALA A 290 16.57 -5.83 5.53
N ARG A 291 15.48 -6.35 4.98
CA ARG A 291 14.72 -5.70 3.92
C ARG A 291 14.17 -4.35 4.35
N ALA A 292 13.57 -4.27 5.54
CA ALA A 292 13.05 -3.02 6.09
C ALA A 292 14.15 -1.96 6.26
N ALA A 293 15.30 -2.36 6.82
CA ALA A 293 16.44 -1.47 7.00
C ALA A 293 16.98 -0.94 5.65
N LEU A 294 17.18 -1.82 4.67
CA LEU A 294 17.61 -1.45 3.32
C LEU A 294 16.64 -0.46 2.64
N THR A 295 15.34 -0.69 2.79
CA THR A 295 14.33 0.17 2.18
C THR A 295 14.27 1.55 2.83
N ARG A 296 14.51 1.65 4.15
CA ARG A 296 14.62 2.93 4.87
C ARG A 296 15.88 3.68 4.45
N ALA A 297 17.04 3.02 4.44
CA ALA A 297 18.33 3.62 4.08
C ALA A 297 18.33 4.19 2.65
N ARG A 298 17.75 3.50 1.67
CA ARG A 298 17.61 4.01 0.30
C ARG A 298 16.79 5.29 0.19
N ARG A 299 15.85 5.52 1.11
CA ARG A 299 15.07 6.77 1.14
C ARG A 299 15.88 7.93 1.70
N ASP A 300 16.76 7.66 2.65
CA ASP A 300 17.60 8.69 3.25
C ASP A 300 18.71 9.13 2.29
N VAL A 301 19.32 8.20 1.56
CA VAL A 301 20.39 8.48 0.56
C VAL A 301 19.81 9.16 -0.70
N SER A 302 18.63 8.80 -1.16
CA SER A 302 17.99 9.47 -2.31
C SER A 302 17.59 10.92 -2.05
N GLN A 303 17.69 11.38 -0.81
CA GLN A 303 17.48 12.79 -0.43
C GLN A 303 18.71 13.66 -0.61
N THR A 304 19.90 13.12 -0.83
CA THR A 304 21.16 13.87 -0.80
C THR A 304 22.03 13.80 -2.06
N ASP A 305 22.03 12.75 -2.87
CA ASP A 305 23.13 12.55 -3.83
C ASP A 305 22.80 12.21 -5.30
N SER A 306 21.55 12.01 -5.69
CA SER A 306 21.26 11.50 -7.05
C SER A 306 21.13 12.54 -8.16
N LEU A 307 21.48 13.81 -7.93
CA LEU A 307 21.46 14.87 -8.96
C LEU A 307 22.83 15.47 -9.28
N LYS A 308 23.93 14.93 -8.75
CA LYS A 308 25.28 15.50 -8.95
C LYS A 308 26.28 14.60 -9.68
N SER A 309 25.88 13.48 -10.26
CA SER A 309 26.79 12.58 -10.98
C SER A 309 26.29 12.18 -12.37
N LEU A 310 25.83 13.15 -13.14
CA LEU A 310 25.69 13.08 -14.61
C LEU A 310 26.17 14.41 -15.19
N ASP A 311 27.47 14.65 -15.05
CA ASP A 311 28.27 15.48 -15.95
C ASP A 311 29.28 14.58 -16.64
#